data_cf993bfff8b39a3d9404e71ebbf3ac16
#
_entry.id   cf993bfff8b39a3d9404e71ebbf3ac16
#
_cell.length_a   1.000
_cell.length_b   1.000
_cell.length_c   1.000
_cell.angle_alpha   90.00
_cell.angle_beta   90.00
_cell.angle_gamma   90.00
#
_symmetry.space_group_name_H-M   'P 1'
#
loop_
_entity.id
_entity.type
_entity.pdbx_description
1 polymer ?
#
loop_
_entity_poly.entity_id
_entity_poly.type
_entity_poly.pdbx_seq_one_letter_code
_entity_poly.pdbx_strand_id
1 'polypeptide(L)'
;MQKSSEVMRHRHLQLVILIQIHIQKGLMNHRCLLVMRGNLMAGGYRQQPGASSGEIRKDGKRVAGKQKFPPPGSGGSRPTMAQRDLDFIPESVGGKEPQPAGSHIHDRYRTGTEVGKPRALVDSHAKVTGQAWYGDDVRLSNEIIGKILRSPHHYAKIKSIDTSKVEALPGVLAVATGADAANTFGVLPVTKDEHAMAVEKVRHVGDLVACVAAVDEATAMEALNLFEIEWEVLDPVFDPRKGLEDQDEPIHWRGKYHVGTTNVQKRVFQEFGDRSLVADPTASSHGKWRMEGVHHGFTEPHAVVAHWDPNGRLQLYTPQQVPHYAHRALSTVLEVPMHQINVIRTFVGGGFGGKSDPFPHEMCAAILSRKAGRPVRINFTREEVYWINRGRHPSYIEVKMTADEEARISGFDIDALIDGGGFASFGHVTSYYNGVLATAPYELG
;
A
#
# COMPACT_ATOMS: atom_id res chain seq x y z
N MET A 1 24.29 -11.57 7.25
CA MET A 1 23.32 -10.83 8.09
C MET A 1 23.60 -9.34 8.19
N GLN A 2 24.84 -8.86 8.32
CA GLN A 2 25.16 -7.41 8.37
C GLN A 2 24.90 -6.69 7.04
N LYS A 3 25.19 -7.29 5.89
CA LYS A 3 24.90 -6.70 4.57
C LYS A 3 23.40 -6.53 4.27
N SER A 4 22.55 -7.43 4.77
CA SER A 4 21.10 -7.32 4.57
C SER A 4 20.44 -6.19 5.39
N SER A 5 21.04 -5.82 6.52
CA SER A 5 20.54 -4.68 7.32
C SER A 5 20.91 -3.31 6.72
N GLU A 6 22.02 -3.22 6.01
CA GLU A 6 22.39 -2.01 5.26
C GLU A 6 21.53 -1.82 4.00
N VAL A 7 21.25 -2.91 3.28
CA VAL A 7 20.34 -2.88 2.12
C VAL A 7 18.93 -2.40 2.49
N MET A 8 18.45 -2.73 3.69
CA MET A 8 17.14 -2.22 4.15
C MET A 8 17.11 -0.72 4.50
N ARG A 9 18.25 -0.11 4.83
CA ARG A 9 18.32 1.32 5.19
C ARG A 9 18.37 2.28 4.00
N HIS A 10 18.59 1.79 2.78
CA HIS A 10 18.97 2.64 1.63
C HIS A 10 17.96 2.62 0.48
N ARG A 11 16.66 2.43 0.74
CA ARG A 11 15.69 2.06 -0.30
C ARG A 11 14.95 3.16 -1.03
N HIS A 12 15.09 4.43 -0.67
CA HIS A 12 14.14 5.42 -1.18
C HIS A 12 14.82 6.60 -1.86
N LEU A 13 14.68 6.64 -3.18
CA LEU A 13 14.63 7.87 -3.95
C LEU A 13 13.26 8.53 -3.69
N GLN A 14 13.25 9.84 -3.52
CA GLN A 14 12.14 10.47 -2.82
C GLN A 14 11.37 11.43 -3.70
N LEU A 15 10.16 11.02 -4.03
CA LEU A 15 9.07 11.94 -4.27
C LEU A 15 8.53 12.42 -2.91
N VAL A 16 8.45 13.74 -2.77
CA VAL A 16 8.05 14.35 -1.50
C VAL A 16 6.62 14.86 -1.60
N ILE A 17 5.83 14.57 -0.55
CA ILE A 17 4.50 15.11 -0.39
C ILE A 17 4.48 15.98 0.85
N LEU A 18 4.22 17.26 0.66
CA LEU A 18 4.06 18.21 1.76
C LEU A 18 2.58 18.42 2.03
N ILE A 19 2.17 18.21 3.27
CA ILE A 19 0.81 18.48 3.75
C ILE A 19 0.91 19.52 4.86
N GLN A 20 0.25 20.64 4.66
CA GLN A 20 0.08 21.68 5.66
C GLN A 20 -1.40 21.89 5.91
N ILE A 21 -1.81 21.73 7.15
CA ILE A 21 -3.19 21.91 7.58
C ILE A 21 -3.18 22.87 8.75
N HIS A 22 -3.86 23.99 8.58
CA HIS A 22 -4.04 25.00 9.60
C HIS A 22 -5.53 25.12 9.92
N ILE A 23 -5.88 24.89 11.18
CA ILE A 23 -7.27 24.93 11.62
C ILE A 23 -7.38 25.87 12.81
N GLN A 24 -8.31 26.78 12.73
CA GLN A 24 -8.64 27.71 13.82
C GLN A 24 -10.14 27.99 13.88
N LYS A 25 -10.62 28.27 15.07
CA LYS A 25 -12.03 28.42 15.42
C LYS A 25 -12.67 29.63 14.74
N GLY A 26 -13.68 29.44 13.92
CA GLY A 26 -14.65 30.45 13.51
C GLY A 26 -16.01 30.19 14.17
N LEU A 27 -16.76 31.25 14.43
CA LEU A 27 -18.02 31.24 15.16
C LEU A 27 -19.00 30.17 14.68
N MET A 28 -19.23 29.14 15.46
CA MET A 28 -20.50 28.39 15.47
C MET A 28 -20.87 27.99 16.89
N ASN A 29 -22.02 28.47 17.30
CA ASN A 29 -22.72 28.07 18.52
C ASN A 29 -23.29 26.66 18.34
N HIS A 30 -22.57 25.62 18.69
CA HIS A 30 -23.14 24.33 19.08
C HIS A 30 -22.14 23.54 19.95
N ARG A 31 -22.62 23.19 21.13
CA ARG A 31 -21.89 22.44 22.15
C ARG A 31 -21.64 21.01 21.67
N CYS A 32 -20.38 20.64 21.49
CA CYS A 32 -19.98 19.25 21.58
C CYS A 32 -18.93 19.12 22.68
N LEU A 33 -19.30 18.52 23.79
CA LEU A 33 -18.46 18.34 24.96
C LEU A 33 -17.65 17.04 24.76
N LEU A 34 -16.40 17.14 24.35
CA LEU A 34 -15.50 15.99 24.40
C LEU A 34 -14.86 15.98 25.81
N VAL A 35 -15.37 15.13 26.68
CA VAL A 35 -14.75 14.89 28.00
C VAL A 35 -13.55 13.98 27.79
N MET A 36 -12.39 14.56 27.58
CA MET A 36 -11.13 13.84 27.78
C MET A 36 -10.81 13.79 29.29
N ARG A 37 -11.35 12.79 29.99
CA ARG A 37 -10.84 12.42 31.32
C ARG A 37 -9.68 11.46 31.15
N GLY A 38 -8.53 11.92 31.50
CA GLY A 38 -7.50 11.06 32.08
C GLY A 38 -6.31 10.72 31.23
N ASN A 39 -5.19 11.25 31.69
CA ASN A 39 -3.83 10.75 31.54
C ASN A 39 -3.13 10.90 30.19
N LEU A 40 -2.75 12.13 29.90
CA LEU A 40 -1.49 12.39 29.21
C LEU A 40 -0.34 12.05 30.16
N MET A 41 0.09 10.82 30.13
CA MET A 41 1.37 10.41 30.70
C MET A 41 2.26 9.91 29.57
N ALA A 42 3.47 10.42 29.60
CA ALA A 42 4.56 10.20 28.67
C ALA A 42 4.77 8.74 28.25
N GLY A 43 5.23 8.61 27.02
CA GLY A 43 5.68 7.44 26.30
C GLY A 43 6.11 6.23 27.14
N GLY A 44 5.37 5.16 26.95
CA GLY A 44 5.71 3.84 27.36
C GLY A 44 4.68 2.90 26.79
N TYR A 45 5.10 2.05 25.89
CA TYR A 45 4.34 0.88 25.49
C TYR A 45 4.01 0.07 26.75
N ARG A 46 2.81 0.26 27.30
CA ARG A 46 2.26 -0.69 28.27
C ARG A 46 1.50 -1.73 27.46
N GLN A 47 2.05 -2.94 27.45
CA GLN A 47 1.24 -4.14 27.23
C GLN A 47 -0.01 -4.03 28.10
N GLN A 48 -1.17 -4.11 27.49
CA GLN A 48 -2.40 -4.31 28.25
C GLN A 48 -2.24 -5.62 29.04
N PRO A 49 -2.39 -5.62 30.37
CA PRO A 49 -2.46 -6.86 31.10
C PRO A 49 -3.77 -7.53 30.69
N GLY A 50 -3.66 -8.71 30.10
CA GLY A 50 -4.81 -9.61 29.96
C GLY A 50 -5.45 -9.79 31.33
N ALA A 51 -6.66 -9.30 31.50
CA ALA A 51 -7.43 -9.49 32.70
C ALA A 51 -7.81 -10.98 32.82
N SER A 52 -6.98 -11.75 33.49
CA SER A 52 -7.39 -12.98 34.15
C SER A 52 -7.15 -12.80 35.63
N SER A 53 -8.17 -12.34 36.35
CA SER A 53 -8.23 -12.43 37.80
C SER A 53 -8.41 -13.92 38.15
N GLY A 54 -7.29 -14.65 38.19
CA GLY A 54 -7.24 -15.97 38.82
C GLY A 54 -6.96 -15.78 40.31
N GLU A 55 -7.82 -16.31 41.17
CA GLU A 55 -7.58 -16.39 42.61
C GLU A 55 -6.24 -17.11 42.90
N ILE A 56 -5.44 -16.47 43.73
CA ILE A 56 -4.19 -17.05 44.22
C ILE A 56 -4.51 -17.88 45.51
N ARG A 57 -4.23 -19.17 45.48
CA ARG A 57 -4.30 -19.99 46.67
C ARG A 57 -3.18 -19.64 47.65
N LYS A 58 -3.40 -19.92 48.93
CA LYS A 58 -2.47 -19.62 50.03
C LYS A 58 -1.07 -20.28 49.91
N ASP A 59 -0.87 -21.15 48.90
CA ASP A 59 0.39 -21.82 48.58
C ASP A 59 1.20 -21.14 47.44
N GLY A 60 0.76 -19.99 46.98
CA GLY A 60 1.48 -19.18 45.97
C GLY A 60 1.42 -19.69 44.53
N LYS A 61 0.67 -20.77 44.25
CA LYS A 61 0.51 -21.28 42.87
C LYS A 61 -0.73 -20.74 42.19
N ARG A 62 -0.55 -20.19 40.98
CA ARG A 62 -1.67 -19.80 40.14
C ARG A 62 -2.44 -21.02 39.64
N VAL A 63 -3.73 -21.06 39.89
CA VAL A 63 -4.64 -21.99 39.24
C VAL A 63 -4.94 -21.50 37.86
N ALA A 64 -4.54 -22.21 36.83
CA ALA A 64 -4.99 -21.92 35.45
C ALA A 64 -6.51 -22.12 35.39
N GLY A 65 -7.25 -21.03 35.32
CA GLY A 65 -8.68 -21.06 35.09
C GLY A 65 -8.96 -21.67 33.73
N LYS A 66 -9.47 -22.88 33.69
CA LYS A 66 -10.04 -23.47 32.47
C LYS A 66 -11.19 -22.60 32.05
N GLN A 67 -11.02 -21.78 31.02
CA GLN A 67 -12.15 -21.18 30.29
C GLN A 67 -12.98 -22.34 29.73
N LYS A 68 -14.09 -22.67 30.36
CA LYS A 68 -15.09 -23.56 29.80
C LYS A 68 -15.80 -22.78 28.66
N PHE A 69 -15.37 -23.04 27.43
CA PHE A 69 -16.22 -22.70 26.29
C PHE A 69 -17.43 -23.65 26.34
N PRO A 70 -18.64 -23.13 26.22
CA PRO A 70 -19.81 -23.99 26.08
C PRO A 70 -19.68 -24.81 24.80
N PRO A 71 -20.12 -26.08 24.79
CA PRO A 71 -20.03 -26.92 23.60
C PRO A 71 -20.85 -26.30 22.45
N PRO A 72 -20.47 -26.53 21.18
CA PRO A 72 -21.24 -26.08 20.03
C PRO A 72 -22.62 -26.69 20.11
N GLY A 73 -23.68 -25.83 20.22
CA GLY A 73 -25.07 -26.27 20.26
C GLY A 73 -25.84 -25.95 21.53
N SER A 74 -25.24 -25.46 22.62
CA SER A 74 -26.01 -24.98 23.76
C SER A 74 -26.53 -23.57 23.45
N GLY A 75 -27.84 -23.46 23.24
CA GLY A 75 -28.57 -22.24 22.87
C GLY A 75 -28.65 -21.20 23.98
N GLY A 76 -27.55 -20.61 24.34
CA GLY A 76 -27.52 -19.34 25.04
C GLY A 76 -27.35 -18.24 24.01
N SER A 77 -28.29 -17.34 23.87
CA SER A 77 -28.21 -16.18 23.02
C SER A 77 -27.00 -15.35 23.43
N ARG A 78 -25.90 -15.44 22.65
CA ARG A 78 -24.82 -14.44 22.77
C ARG A 78 -25.35 -13.12 22.26
N PRO A 79 -25.19 -12.01 23.00
CA PRO A 79 -25.52 -10.70 22.45
C PRO A 79 -24.81 -10.52 21.14
N THR A 80 -25.53 -10.14 20.10
CA THR A 80 -24.96 -9.79 18.80
C THR A 80 -24.03 -8.59 18.98
N MET A 81 -23.00 -8.42 18.13
CA MET A 81 -22.12 -7.24 18.17
C MET A 81 -22.92 -5.95 18.24
N ALA A 82 -24.05 -5.87 17.54
CA ALA A 82 -24.97 -4.75 17.58
C ALA A 82 -25.61 -4.48 18.97
N GLN A 83 -25.84 -5.49 19.78
CA GLN A 83 -26.31 -5.30 21.16
C GLN A 83 -25.20 -4.81 22.09
N ARG A 84 -23.94 -5.24 21.89
CA ARG A 84 -22.80 -4.72 22.66
C ARG A 84 -22.52 -3.26 22.35
N ASP A 85 -22.65 -2.85 21.08
CA ASP A 85 -22.45 -1.46 20.65
C ASP A 85 -23.55 -0.53 21.19
N LEU A 86 -24.76 -1.03 21.38
CA LEU A 86 -25.88 -0.25 21.96
C LEU A 86 -25.73 -0.08 23.46
N ASP A 87 -25.19 -1.06 24.18
CA ASP A 87 -24.92 -0.97 25.63
C ASP A 87 -23.75 0.00 25.94
N PHE A 88 -22.98 0.40 24.94
CA PHE A 88 -21.84 1.31 25.08
C PHE A 88 -22.16 2.78 24.72
N ILE A 89 -23.34 3.09 24.28
CA ILE A 89 -23.77 4.48 24.07
C ILE A 89 -24.20 5.05 25.42
N PRO A 90 -23.43 5.98 26.03
CA PRO A 90 -23.83 6.59 27.28
C PRO A 90 -25.19 7.30 27.07
N GLU A 91 -26.14 7.12 27.97
CA GLU A 91 -27.48 7.77 27.97
C GLU A 91 -27.43 9.31 27.90
N SER A 92 -26.24 9.92 27.95
CA SER A 92 -26.01 11.36 28.01
C SER A 92 -25.66 12.04 26.68
N VAL A 93 -25.60 11.32 25.56
CA VAL A 93 -25.34 11.97 24.27
C VAL A 93 -26.67 12.45 23.65
N GLY A 94 -27.05 13.66 24.05
CA GLY A 94 -28.07 14.49 23.41
C GLY A 94 -29.50 14.03 23.63
N GLY A 95 -30.20 14.76 24.51
CA GLY A 95 -31.59 14.60 24.85
C GLY A 95 -32.61 14.66 23.69
N LYS A 96 -32.51 13.72 22.78
CA LYS A 96 -33.57 13.39 21.84
C LYS A 96 -34.10 12.01 22.23
N GLU A 97 -35.43 11.94 22.45
CA GLU A 97 -36.10 10.65 22.63
C GLU A 97 -35.65 9.66 21.55
N PRO A 98 -35.47 8.38 21.91
CA PRO A 98 -35.16 7.35 20.92
C PRO A 98 -36.20 7.38 19.81
N GLN A 99 -35.76 7.55 18.59
CA GLN A 99 -36.62 7.50 17.40
C GLN A 99 -37.37 6.15 17.40
N PRO A 100 -38.62 6.11 16.98
CA PRO A 100 -39.39 4.86 16.94
C PRO A 100 -38.67 3.79 16.12
N ALA A 101 -38.74 2.54 16.60
CA ALA A 101 -38.19 1.39 15.89
C ALA A 101 -38.66 1.39 14.43
N GLY A 102 -37.70 1.34 13.49
CA GLY A 102 -37.98 1.40 12.06
C GLY A 102 -37.52 2.69 11.37
N SER A 103 -37.12 3.74 12.12
CA SER A 103 -36.64 5.01 11.54
C SER A 103 -35.16 5.02 11.20
N HIS A 104 -34.37 4.07 11.70
CA HIS A 104 -32.95 3.97 11.45
C HIS A 104 -32.59 2.89 10.43
N ILE A 105 -31.61 3.17 9.61
CA ILE A 105 -31.05 2.21 8.63
C ILE A 105 -30.63 0.90 9.32
N HIS A 106 -30.19 0.97 10.58
CA HIS A 106 -29.80 -0.18 11.39
C HIS A 106 -30.96 -1.12 11.69
N ASP A 107 -32.21 -0.62 11.85
CA ASP A 107 -33.36 -1.48 12.13
C ASP A 107 -33.78 -2.31 10.91
N ARG A 108 -33.53 -1.81 9.69
CA ARG A 108 -33.72 -2.59 8.46
C ARG A 108 -32.81 -3.81 8.38
N TYR A 109 -31.62 -3.72 8.96
CA TYR A 109 -30.66 -4.83 8.98
C TYR A 109 -30.92 -5.80 10.14
N ARG A 110 -31.57 -5.39 11.24
CA ARG A 110 -31.91 -6.28 12.36
C ARG A 110 -32.96 -7.31 12.00
N THR A 111 -33.86 -6.97 11.11
CA THR A 111 -34.90 -7.90 10.61
C THR A 111 -34.44 -8.72 9.41
N GLY A 112 -33.27 -8.44 8.86
CA GLY A 112 -32.67 -9.17 7.74
C GLY A 112 -32.31 -10.60 8.12
N THR A 113 -32.41 -11.49 7.14
CA THR A 113 -32.07 -12.90 7.31
C THR A 113 -30.56 -13.16 7.39
N GLU A 114 -29.73 -12.20 6.97
CA GLU A 114 -28.29 -12.40 6.77
C GLU A 114 -27.39 -11.56 7.70
N VAL A 115 -27.72 -10.29 7.92
CA VAL A 115 -26.90 -9.40 8.76
C VAL A 115 -26.91 -9.88 10.22
N GLY A 116 -25.73 -9.94 10.83
CA GLY A 116 -25.57 -10.41 12.20
C GLY A 116 -25.52 -11.93 12.38
N LYS A 117 -25.61 -12.70 11.28
CA LYS A 117 -25.45 -14.16 11.31
C LYS A 117 -24.04 -14.56 10.90
N PRO A 118 -23.43 -15.55 11.58
CA PRO A 118 -22.15 -16.10 11.14
C PRO A 118 -22.34 -16.80 9.80
N ARG A 119 -21.50 -16.42 8.81
CA ARG A 119 -21.43 -17.05 7.50
C ARG A 119 -19.99 -17.47 7.23
N ALA A 120 -19.81 -18.63 6.66
CA ALA A 120 -18.52 -19.03 6.15
C ALA A 120 -18.13 -18.15 4.95
N LEU A 121 -16.87 -17.74 4.88
CA LEU A 121 -16.36 -17.09 3.68
C LEU A 121 -16.44 -18.07 2.50
N VAL A 122 -16.81 -17.57 1.33
CA VAL A 122 -17.03 -18.39 0.12
C VAL A 122 -15.78 -19.17 -0.30
N ASP A 123 -14.61 -18.68 0.06
CA ASP A 123 -13.29 -19.23 -0.28
C ASP A 123 -12.64 -20.03 0.87
N SER A 124 -13.27 -20.08 2.05
CA SER A 124 -12.66 -20.70 3.23
C SER A 124 -12.45 -22.19 3.07
N HIS A 125 -13.42 -22.92 2.48
CA HIS A 125 -13.31 -24.34 2.29
C HIS A 125 -12.13 -24.72 1.40
N ALA A 126 -11.99 -24.07 0.25
CA ALA A 126 -10.87 -24.34 -0.67
C ALA A 126 -9.51 -24.05 0.01
N LYS A 127 -9.42 -23.01 0.82
CA LYS A 127 -8.19 -22.66 1.54
C LYS A 127 -7.80 -23.70 2.60
N VAL A 128 -8.75 -24.15 3.41
CA VAL A 128 -8.45 -25.09 4.50
C VAL A 128 -8.26 -26.54 4.03
N THR A 129 -8.77 -26.89 2.85
CA THR A 129 -8.62 -28.22 2.24
C THR A 129 -7.48 -28.33 1.25
N GLY A 130 -6.73 -27.24 1.01
CA GLY A 130 -5.63 -27.21 0.04
C GLY A 130 -6.07 -27.20 -1.44
N GLN A 131 -7.35 -26.90 -1.72
CA GLN A 131 -7.88 -26.80 -3.08
C GLN A 131 -7.77 -25.41 -3.67
N ALA A 132 -7.31 -24.44 -2.87
CA ALA A 132 -7.12 -23.07 -3.33
C ALA A 132 -5.85 -22.97 -4.20
N TRP A 133 -6.00 -22.44 -5.41
CA TRP A 133 -4.88 -22.22 -6.33
C TRP A 133 -4.37 -20.79 -6.18
N TYR A 134 -3.15 -20.66 -5.72
CA TYR A 134 -2.43 -19.41 -5.60
C TYR A 134 -1.65 -19.10 -6.87
N GLY A 135 -1.00 -17.95 -6.94
CA GLY A 135 -0.32 -17.52 -8.16
C GLY A 135 0.75 -18.49 -8.65
N ASP A 136 1.52 -19.06 -7.72
CA ASP A 136 2.56 -20.04 -8.08
C ASP A 136 2.03 -21.47 -8.35
N ASP A 137 0.76 -21.76 -8.04
CA ASP A 137 0.16 -23.07 -8.35
C ASP A 137 -0.33 -23.18 -9.80
N VAL A 138 -0.49 -22.06 -10.48
CA VAL A 138 -0.94 -22.05 -11.89
C VAL A 138 0.12 -22.68 -12.79
N ARG A 139 -0.27 -23.70 -13.55
CA ARG A 139 0.59 -24.36 -14.53
C ARG A 139 -0.13 -24.45 -15.86
N LEU A 140 0.54 -23.99 -16.92
CA LEU A 140 0.04 -24.09 -18.29
C LEU A 140 0.96 -24.98 -19.13
N SER A 141 0.38 -25.66 -20.10
CA SER A 141 1.17 -26.48 -21.02
C SER A 141 2.18 -25.63 -21.80
N ASN A 142 3.39 -26.15 -21.96
CA ASN A 142 4.49 -25.47 -22.66
C ASN A 142 4.90 -24.12 -22.05
N GLU A 143 4.62 -23.90 -20.77
CA GLU A 143 5.09 -22.68 -20.12
C GLU A 143 6.61 -22.61 -20.07
N ILE A 144 7.11 -21.39 -20.07
CA ILE A 144 8.53 -21.06 -19.93
C ILE A 144 8.73 -20.09 -18.76
N ILE A 145 9.94 -19.98 -18.30
CA ILE A 145 10.26 -19.21 -17.11
C ILE A 145 10.77 -17.83 -17.51
N GLY A 146 10.11 -16.80 -16.97
CA GLY A 146 10.55 -15.43 -17.09
C GLY A 146 11.35 -14.98 -15.84
N LYS A 147 12.41 -14.21 -16.05
CA LYS A 147 13.19 -13.54 -15.02
C LYS A 147 13.41 -12.08 -15.38
N ILE A 148 13.65 -11.26 -14.37
CA ILE A 148 13.75 -9.81 -14.51
C ILE A 148 15.12 -9.34 -14.05
N LEU A 149 15.81 -8.61 -14.93
CA LEU A 149 17.01 -7.90 -14.59
C LEU A 149 16.67 -6.61 -13.84
N ARG A 150 17.29 -6.43 -12.70
CA ARG A 150 17.02 -5.31 -11.81
C ARG A 150 18.20 -4.39 -11.66
N SER A 151 17.95 -3.11 -11.46
CA SER A 151 18.98 -2.11 -11.21
C SER A 151 19.73 -2.39 -9.90
N PRO A 152 21.07 -2.39 -9.93
CA PRO A 152 21.90 -2.35 -8.73
C PRO A 152 22.05 -0.93 -8.16
N HIS A 153 21.65 0.10 -8.94
CA HIS A 153 21.82 1.50 -8.59
C HIS A 153 20.57 2.10 -8.00
N HIS A 154 20.75 3.01 -7.06
CA HIS A 154 19.65 3.80 -6.49
C HIS A 154 19.10 4.79 -7.51
N TYR A 155 20.00 5.43 -8.28
CA TYR A 155 19.65 6.41 -9.29
C TYR A 155 20.72 6.41 -10.39
N ALA A 156 20.31 6.14 -11.62
CA ALA A 156 21.24 6.13 -12.76
C ALA A 156 20.47 6.31 -14.08
N LYS A 157 21.10 6.96 -15.05
CA LYS A 157 20.62 6.94 -16.44
C LYS A 157 21.12 5.66 -17.12
N ILE A 158 20.29 5.13 -18.00
CA ILE A 158 20.60 4.03 -18.88
C ILE A 158 21.13 4.62 -20.20
N LYS A 159 22.42 4.46 -20.49
CA LYS A 159 23.03 4.94 -21.73
C LYS A 159 22.77 3.96 -22.88
N SER A 160 22.97 2.69 -22.61
CA SER A 160 22.70 1.60 -23.56
C SER A 160 22.42 0.30 -22.83
N ILE A 161 21.71 -0.60 -23.51
CA ILE A 161 21.49 -1.98 -23.11
C ILE A 161 21.81 -2.85 -24.31
N ASP A 162 22.83 -3.70 -24.21
CA ASP A 162 23.14 -4.72 -25.23
C ASP A 162 22.55 -6.07 -24.80
N THR A 163 21.65 -6.62 -25.62
CA THR A 163 20.96 -7.90 -25.41
C THR A 163 21.53 -9.02 -26.27
N SER A 164 22.51 -8.74 -27.14
CA SER A 164 22.99 -9.69 -28.17
C SER A 164 23.48 -11.01 -27.60
N LYS A 165 24.21 -10.98 -26.49
CA LYS A 165 24.70 -12.19 -25.81
C LYS A 165 23.57 -12.98 -25.14
N VAL A 166 22.56 -12.27 -24.62
CA VAL A 166 21.37 -12.87 -24.00
C VAL A 166 20.55 -13.60 -25.06
N GLU A 167 20.31 -12.96 -26.19
CA GLU A 167 19.54 -13.53 -27.30
C GLU A 167 20.23 -14.73 -27.96
N ALA A 168 21.56 -14.74 -27.93
CA ALA A 168 22.38 -15.83 -28.48
C ALA A 168 22.46 -17.06 -27.54
N LEU A 169 22.06 -16.95 -26.27
CA LEU A 169 22.13 -18.06 -25.31
C LEU A 169 21.13 -19.16 -25.68
N PRO A 170 21.58 -20.40 -25.92
CA PRO A 170 20.67 -21.51 -26.22
C PRO A 170 19.64 -21.71 -25.08
N GLY A 171 18.37 -21.79 -25.46
CA GLY A 171 17.28 -21.94 -24.49
C GLY A 171 16.59 -20.63 -24.10
N VAL A 172 17.14 -19.47 -24.44
CA VAL A 172 16.45 -18.18 -24.38
C VAL A 172 15.48 -18.08 -25.55
N LEU A 173 14.23 -17.68 -25.26
CA LEU A 173 13.16 -17.62 -26.24
C LEU A 173 12.61 -16.22 -26.46
N ALA A 174 12.78 -15.34 -25.50
CA ALA A 174 12.40 -13.94 -25.63
C ALA A 174 13.22 -13.05 -24.67
N VAL A 175 13.54 -11.87 -25.13
CA VAL A 175 14.18 -10.80 -24.37
C VAL A 175 13.37 -9.53 -24.58
N ALA A 176 13.21 -8.71 -23.52
CA ALA A 176 12.57 -7.42 -23.62
C ALA A 176 13.24 -6.37 -22.72
N THR A 177 13.18 -5.13 -23.18
CA THR A 177 13.70 -3.95 -22.49
C THR A 177 12.63 -2.85 -22.42
N GLY A 178 12.96 -1.71 -21.82
CA GLY A 178 12.06 -0.56 -21.79
C GLY A 178 11.58 -0.08 -23.16
N ALA A 179 12.34 -0.34 -24.21
CA ALA A 179 11.97 0.02 -25.59
C ALA A 179 10.77 -0.79 -26.12
N ASP A 180 10.52 -1.98 -25.60
CA ASP A 180 9.39 -2.84 -26.00
C ASP A 180 8.04 -2.36 -25.45
N ALA A 181 8.04 -1.49 -24.42
CA ALA A 181 6.83 -0.97 -23.78
C ALA A 181 7.10 0.39 -23.11
N ALA A 182 7.25 1.41 -23.91
CA ALA A 182 7.62 2.75 -23.44
C ALA A 182 6.47 3.55 -22.80
N ASN A 183 5.23 3.09 -22.92
CA ASN A 183 4.08 3.77 -22.32
C ASN A 183 4.11 3.67 -20.80
N THR A 184 3.85 4.80 -20.14
CA THR A 184 3.75 4.83 -18.68
C THR A 184 2.39 4.38 -18.20
N PHE A 185 2.38 3.76 -17.02
CA PHE A 185 1.18 3.40 -16.30
C PHE A 185 1.20 3.95 -14.86
N GLY A 186 0.12 3.77 -14.14
CA GLY A 186 -0.03 4.10 -12.74
C GLY A 186 -1.40 3.69 -12.24
N VAL A 187 -1.55 3.60 -10.93
CA VAL A 187 -2.80 3.16 -10.30
C VAL A 187 -3.91 4.19 -10.49
N LEU A 188 -3.59 5.47 -10.44
CA LEU A 188 -4.51 6.58 -10.68
C LEU A 188 -4.24 7.25 -12.03
N PRO A 189 -5.24 7.90 -12.63
CA PRO A 189 -5.03 8.67 -13.86
C PRO A 189 -3.97 9.77 -13.74
N VAL A 190 -3.76 10.24 -12.50
CA VAL A 190 -2.85 11.36 -12.16
C VAL A 190 -1.47 10.90 -11.71
N THR A 191 -1.23 9.60 -11.55
CA THR A 191 0.04 9.03 -11.11
C THR A 191 0.60 8.04 -12.12
N LYS A 192 0.56 8.39 -13.40
CA LYS A 192 1.12 7.58 -14.49
C LYS A 192 2.58 7.95 -14.72
N ASP A 193 3.46 7.46 -13.89
CA ASP A 193 4.88 7.79 -13.91
C ASP A 193 5.82 6.57 -13.94
N GLU A 194 5.24 5.36 -14.03
CA GLU A 194 5.99 4.12 -14.12
C GLU A 194 6.02 3.55 -15.53
N HIS A 195 7.13 2.92 -15.89
CA HIS A 195 7.27 2.06 -17.07
C HIS A 195 7.26 0.59 -16.65
N ALA A 196 6.91 -0.31 -17.56
CA ALA A 196 7.03 -1.75 -17.33
C ALA A 196 8.48 -2.18 -17.07
N MET A 197 9.42 -1.52 -17.72
CA MET A 197 10.85 -1.57 -17.52
C MET A 197 11.42 -0.16 -17.73
N ALA A 198 12.45 0.20 -17.00
CA ALA A 198 13.07 1.52 -17.09
C ALA A 198 13.51 1.84 -18.54
N VAL A 199 13.18 3.02 -19.03
CA VAL A 199 13.51 3.47 -20.38
C VAL A 199 14.76 4.36 -20.37
N GLU A 200 14.71 5.46 -19.62
CA GLU A 200 15.79 6.45 -19.59
C GLU A 200 16.65 6.32 -18.34
N LYS A 201 16.01 6.06 -17.19
CA LYS A 201 16.70 5.99 -15.90
C LYS A 201 15.97 5.11 -14.89
N VAL A 202 16.76 4.53 -14.02
CA VAL A 202 16.29 3.79 -12.86
C VAL A 202 16.19 4.71 -11.65
N ARG A 203 15.21 4.44 -10.75
CA ARG A 203 14.82 5.33 -9.65
C ARG A 203 14.92 4.71 -8.28
N HIS A 204 15.26 3.45 -8.19
CA HIS A 204 15.56 2.74 -6.94
C HIS A 204 16.34 1.45 -7.21
N VAL A 205 17.02 0.93 -6.20
CA VAL A 205 17.58 -0.43 -6.27
C VAL A 205 16.45 -1.43 -6.46
N GLY A 206 16.60 -2.33 -7.43
CA GLY A 206 15.55 -3.29 -7.77
C GLY A 206 14.55 -2.82 -8.82
N ASP A 207 14.68 -1.57 -9.35
CA ASP A 207 13.89 -1.11 -10.48
C ASP A 207 14.09 -2.03 -11.69
N LEU A 208 13.03 -2.30 -12.45
CA LEU A 208 13.06 -3.26 -13.55
C LEU A 208 13.72 -2.64 -14.77
N VAL A 209 14.72 -3.31 -15.33
CA VAL A 209 15.52 -2.79 -16.46
C VAL A 209 15.25 -3.57 -17.74
N ALA A 210 15.26 -4.88 -17.65
CA ALA A 210 15.01 -5.80 -18.76
C ALA A 210 14.40 -7.09 -18.23
N CYS A 211 13.90 -7.92 -19.12
CA CYS A 211 13.41 -9.24 -18.76
C CYS A 211 13.73 -10.28 -19.85
N VAL A 212 13.79 -11.54 -19.45
CA VAL A 212 14.12 -12.66 -20.32
C VAL A 212 13.16 -13.82 -20.04
N ALA A 213 12.82 -14.59 -21.07
CA ALA A 213 12.12 -15.85 -20.95
C ALA A 213 12.93 -16.99 -21.55
N ALA A 214 13.12 -18.05 -20.79
CA ALA A 214 13.89 -19.21 -21.18
C ALA A 214 13.16 -20.54 -20.88
N VAL A 215 13.69 -21.62 -21.43
CA VAL A 215 13.11 -22.96 -21.29
C VAL A 215 13.02 -23.44 -19.85
N ASP A 216 13.94 -22.99 -18.98
CA ASP A 216 13.99 -23.29 -17.55
C ASP A 216 14.56 -22.13 -16.74
N GLU A 217 14.51 -22.26 -15.41
CA GLU A 217 14.96 -21.24 -14.48
C GLU A 217 16.48 -21.04 -14.50
N ALA A 218 17.26 -22.12 -14.66
CA ALA A 218 18.72 -22.04 -14.67
C ALA A 218 19.21 -21.22 -15.88
N THR A 219 18.67 -21.51 -17.07
CA THR A 219 18.96 -20.76 -18.29
C THR A 219 18.51 -19.29 -18.16
N ALA A 220 17.34 -19.04 -17.59
CA ALA A 220 16.86 -17.66 -17.38
C ALA A 220 17.78 -16.88 -16.42
N MET A 221 18.27 -17.51 -15.35
CA MET A 221 19.20 -16.91 -14.41
C MET A 221 20.58 -16.65 -15.00
N GLU A 222 21.10 -17.58 -15.83
CA GLU A 222 22.35 -17.39 -16.57
C GLU A 222 22.21 -16.20 -17.55
N ALA A 223 21.10 -16.11 -18.25
CA ALA A 223 20.80 -15.03 -19.17
C ALA A 223 20.87 -13.64 -18.53
N LEU A 224 20.44 -13.50 -17.28
CA LEU A 224 20.50 -12.22 -16.56
C LEU A 224 21.93 -11.68 -16.41
N ASN A 225 22.94 -12.56 -16.36
CA ASN A 225 24.34 -12.16 -16.22
C ASN A 225 24.99 -11.75 -17.56
N LEU A 226 24.29 -11.95 -18.67
CA LEU A 226 24.80 -11.66 -20.02
C LEU A 226 24.34 -10.30 -20.56
N PHE A 227 23.45 -9.60 -19.86
CA PHE A 227 23.10 -8.24 -20.23
C PHE A 227 24.29 -7.30 -20.00
N GLU A 228 24.63 -6.50 -20.99
CA GLU A 228 25.63 -5.46 -20.87
C GLU A 228 24.95 -4.09 -20.85
N ILE A 229 25.09 -3.35 -19.74
CA ILE A 229 24.43 -2.07 -19.55
C ILE A 229 25.47 -1.00 -19.22
N GLU A 230 25.43 0.09 -19.98
CA GLU A 230 26.20 1.28 -19.69
C GLU A 230 25.38 2.23 -18.83
N TRP A 231 25.89 2.54 -17.65
CA TRP A 231 25.24 3.39 -16.66
C TRP A 231 25.93 4.73 -16.52
N GLU A 232 25.15 5.79 -16.37
CA GLU A 232 25.57 7.05 -15.78
C GLU A 232 24.95 7.16 -14.38
N VAL A 233 25.75 6.84 -13.37
CA VAL A 233 25.29 6.86 -11.97
C VAL A 233 25.10 8.31 -11.52
N LEU A 234 23.97 8.58 -10.90
CA LEU A 234 23.56 9.88 -10.39
C LEU A 234 23.52 9.87 -8.86
N ASP A 235 23.59 11.06 -8.26
CA ASP A 235 23.48 11.21 -6.82
C ASP A 235 22.03 11.02 -6.35
N PRO A 236 21.77 10.01 -5.49
CA PRO A 236 20.41 9.76 -4.98
C PRO A 236 20.06 10.70 -3.83
N VAL A 237 18.82 11.10 -3.75
CA VAL A 237 18.27 11.87 -2.63
C VAL A 237 17.56 10.92 -1.67
N PHE A 238 18.08 10.75 -0.44
CA PHE A 238 17.50 9.88 0.58
C PHE A 238 16.76 10.62 1.71
N ASP A 239 17.01 11.91 1.85
CA ASP A 239 16.32 12.75 2.83
C ASP A 239 15.19 13.52 2.11
N PRO A 240 13.89 13.30 2.48
CA PRO A 240 12.79 13.99 1.83
C PRO A 240 12.87 15.51 1.97
N ARG A 241 13.55 16.02 2.99
CA ARG A 241 13.74 17.47 3.17
C ARG A 241 14.57 18.06 2.06
N LYS A 242 15.59 17.34 1.58
CA LYS A 242 16.39 17.72 0.41
C LYS A 242 15.59 17.65 -0.90
N GLY A 243 14.57 16.80 -0.96
CA GLY A 243 13.65 16.73 -2.09
C GLY A 243 12.78 17.97 -2.28
N LEU A 244 12.72 18.87 -1.27
CA LEU A 244 12.04 20.17 -1.37
C LEU A 244 12.87 21.22 -2.09
N GLU A 245 14.17 21.02 -2.20
CA GLU A 245 15.13 21.89 -2.85
C GLU A 245 15.15 21.64 -4.37
N ASP A 246 15.68 22.57 -5.13
CA ASP A 246 15.93 22.37 -6.55
C ASP A 246 16.96 21.28 -6.77
N GLN A 247 16.71 20.43 -7.73
CA GLN A 247 17.56 19.31 -8.12
C GLN A 247 18.13 19.55 -9.51
N ASP A 248 19.41 19.27 -9.71
CA ASP A 248 20.03 19.29 -11.03
C ASP A 248 19.42 18.22 -11.93
N GLU A 249 19.13 17.06 -11.36
CA GLU A 249 18.48 15.94 -12.06
C GLU A 249 17.30 15.42 -11.21
N PRO A 250 16.09 15.98 -11.37
CA PRO A 250 14.93 15.52 -10.62
C PRO A 250 14.54 14.07 -10.98
N ILE A 251 13.94 13.35 -10.02
CA ILE A 251 13.52 11.95 -10.19
C ILE A 251 12.62 11.81 -11.43
N HIS A 252 11.69 12.75 -11.63
CA HIS A 252 10.83 12.83 -12.81
C HIS A 252 10.92 14.19 -13.45
N TRP A 253 11.27 14.22 -14.74
CA TRP A 253 11.19 15.42 -15.56
C TRP A 253 9.76 15.61 -16.05
N ARG A 254 9.15 16.78 -15.74
CA ARG A 254 7.92 17.26 -16.34
C ARG A 254 6.73 16.28 -16.32
N GLY A 255 6.20 16.05 -15.18
CA GLY A 255 4.83 15.54 -15.10
C GLY A 255 3.86 16.71 -14.95
N LYS A 256 2.64 16.57 -15.42
CA LYS A 256 1.49 17.46 -15.14
C LYS A 256 1.31 17.74 -13.63
N TYR A 257 1.98 16.98 -12.80
CA TYR A 257 1.85 16.94 -11.34
C TYR A 257 3.14 17.29 -10.60
N HIS A 258 4.27 17.55 -11.29
CA HIS A 258 5.53 17.95 -10.68
C HIS A 258 5.62 19.47 -10.56
N VAL A 259 6.13 19.93 -9.44
CA VAL A 259 6.25 21.34 -9.11
C VAL A 259 7.71 21.78 -9.38
N GLY A 260 7.99 22.23 -10.60
CA GLY A 260 9.28 22.81 -10.97
C GLY A 260 10.42 21.78 -11.06
N THR A 261 11.59 22.16 -10.57
CA THR A 261 12.85 21.38 -10.56
C THR A 261 13.04 20.55 -9.28
N THR A 262 12.12 20.64 -8.33
CA THR A 262 12.17 19.88 -7.07
C THR A 262 11.64 18.46 -7.25
N ASN A 263 11.88 17.58 -6.26
CA ASN A 263 11.25 16.26 -6.19
C ASN A 263 9.86 16.30 -5.51
N VAL A 264 9.22 17.45 -5.44
CA VAL A 264 7.88 17.59 -4.86
C VAL A 264 6.84 17.11 -5.83
N GLN A 265 6.21 16.00 -5.50
CA GLN A 265 5.12 15.42 -6.28
C GLN A 265 3.80 16.17 -6.08
N LYS A 266 3.48 16.52 -4.82
CA LYS A 266 2.23 17.17 -4.46
C LYS A 266 2.40 18.05 -3.23
N ARG A 267 1.79 19.24 -3.30
CA ARG A 267 1.54 20.08 -2.12
C ARG A 267 0.03 20.08 -1.85
N VAL A 268 -0.34 19.83 -0.61
CA VAL A 268 -1.71 19.94 -0.12
C VAL A 268 -1.71 21.01 0.97
N PHE A 269 -2.50 22.02 0.77
CA PHE A 269 -2.72 23.08 1.75
C PHE A 269 -4.21 23.17 2.03
N GLN A 270 -4.57 23.16 3.30
CA GLN A 270 -5.95 23.30 3.77
C GLN A 270 -5.96 24.27 4.95
N GLU A 271 -6.88 25.18 4.94
CA GLU A 271 -7.10 26.15 6.00
C GLU A 271 -8.58 26.24 6.32
N PHE A 272 -8.92 26.21 7.60
CA PHE A 272 -10.28 26.28 8.09
C PHE A 272 -10.36 27.30 9.22
N GLY A 273 -11.47 28.03 9.31
CA GLY A 273 -11.71 29.04 10.34
C GLY A 273 -10.95 30.36 10.12
N ASP A 274 -11.02 31.22 11.09
CA ASP A 274 -10.42 32.56 11.07
C ASP A 274 -9.37 32.71 12.18
N ARG A 275 -8.11 32.86 11.80
CA ARG A 275 -6.98 33.03 12.73
C ARG A 275 -7.08 34.29 13.60
N SER A 276 -7.76 35.31 13.11
CA SER A 276 -7.92 36.57 13.85
C SER A 276 -8.86 36.46 15.04
N LEU A 277 -9.69 35.39 15.08
CA LEU A 277 -10.69 35.16 16.12
C LEU A 277 -10.21 34.27 17.27
N VAL A 278 -8.98 33.82 17.22
CA VAL A 278 -8.41 32.95 18.27
C VAL A 278 -8.02 33.83 19.47
N ALA A 279 -8.71 33.62 20.57
CA ALA A 279 -8.29 34.15 21.85
C ALA A 279 -6.95 33.52 22.30
N ASP A 280 -6.24 34.18 23.23
CA ASP A 280 -5.05 33.59 23.80
C ASP A 280 -5.33 32.17 24.32
N PRO A 281 -4.57 31.16 23.89
CA PRO A 281 -4.84 29.80 24.30
C PRO A 281 -4.47 29.60 25.77
N THR A 282 -5.32 28.90 26.52
CA THR A 282 -5.06 28.51 27.90
C THR A 282 -4.03 27.39 28.00
N ALA A 283 -4.00 26.51 26.97
CA ALA A 283 -3.06 25.40 26.88
C ALA A 283 -2.54 25.24 25.46
N SER A 284 -1.28 24.87 25.34
CA SER A 284 -0.68 24.52 24.04
C SER A 284 0.16 23.25 24.14
N SER A 285 0.22 22.52 23.04
CA SER A 285 1.07 21.33 22.87
C SER A 285 1.72 21.35 21.51
N HIS A 286 2.98 20.95 21.45
CA HIS A 286 3.75 20.86 20.23
C HIS A 286 4.54 19.55 20.24
N GLY A 287 4.52 18.83 19.11
CA GLY A 287 5.28 17.61 18.96
C GLY A 287 5.73 17.37 17.52
N LYS A 288 6.83 16.64 17.41
CA LYS A 288 7.40 16.18 16.14
C LYS A 288 7.55 14.68 16.17
N TRP A 289 7.12 14.03 15.10
CA TRP A 289 7.19 12.59 14.99
C TRP A 289 7.82 12.20 13.67
N ARG A 290 8.56 11.11 13.69
CA ARG A 290 9.03 10.40 12.51
C ARG A 290 8.44 9.01 12.50
N MET A 291 7.86 8.62 11.37
CA MET A 291 7.38 7.27 11.11
C MET A 291 8.26 6.64 10.04
N GLU A 292 8.69 5.43 10.29
CA GLU A 292 9.47 4.66 9.31
C GLU A 292 8.55 3.97 8.30
N GLY A 293 9.11 3.62 7.14
CA GLY A 293 8.43 2.81 6.15
C GLY A 293 8.15 1.40 6.66
N VAL A 294 6.98 0.87 6.35
CA VAL A 294 6.57 -0.48 6.77
C VAL A 294 6.21 -1.31 5.56
N HIS A 295 6.84 -2.48 5.44
CA HIS A 295 6.49 -3.48 4.44
C HIS A 295 5.31 -4.34 4.93
N HIS A 296 4.42 -4.75 4.01
CA HIS A 296 3.21 -5.52 4.33
C HIS A 296 3.49 -6.94 4.88
N GLY A 297 4.60 -7.54 4.46
CA GLY A 297 5.03 -8.85 4.95
C GLY A 297 4.10 -10.01 4.60
N PHE A 298 3.35 -9.92 3.48
CA PHE A 298 2.47 -11.02 3.05
C PHE A 298 3.28 -12.28 2.74
N THR A 299 2.69 -13.45 3.06
CA THR A 299 3.35 -14.76 2.95
C THR A 299 3.58 -15.17 1.50
N GLU A 300 2.57 -15.02 0.65
CA GLU A 300 2.67 -15.33 -0.77
C GLU A 300 3.44 -14.25 -1.52
N PRO A 301 4.59 -14.56 -2.18
CA PRO A 301 5.28 -13.61 -3.07
C PRO A 301 4.40 -13.18 -4.25
N HIS A 302 4.84 -12.20 -5.01
CA HIS A 302 4.23 -11.90 -6.32
C HIS A 302 4.52 -13.04 -7.30
N ALA A 303 3.51 -13.40 -8.05
CA ALA A 303 3.56 -14.40 -9.10
C ALA A 303 2.65 -13.99 -10.25
N VAL A 304 2.99 -14.36 -11.46
CA VAL A 304 2.16 -14.14 -12.64
C VAL A 304 2.41 -15.22 -13.68
N VAL A 305 1.34 -15.64 -14.36
CA VAL A 305 1.42 -16.43 -15.60
C VAL A 305 0.66 -15.67 -16.67
N ALA A 306 1.34 -15.34 -17.77
CA ALA A 306 0.75 -14.67 -18.92
C ALA A 306 0.72 -15.61 -20.13
N HIS A 307 -0.38 -15.62 -20.85
CA HIS A 307 -0.55 -16.40 -22.06
C HIS A 307 -1.37 -15.64 -23.10
N TRP A 308 -0.80 -15.48 -24.30
CA TRP A 308 -1.54 -15.01 -25.47
C TRP A 308 -2.09 -16.21 -26.24
N ASP A 309 -3.40 -16.23 -26.41
CA ASP A 309 -4.04 -17.25 -27.23
C ASP A 309 -3.84 -16.99 -28.75
N PRO A 310 -4.10 -17.97 -29.63
CA PRO A 310 -3.96 -17.76 -31.06
C PRO A 310 -4.87 -16.67 -31.66
N ASN A 311 -5.90 -16.24 -30.93
CA ASN A 311 -6.81 -15.18 -31.36
C ASN A 311 -6.33 -13.78 -30.90
N GLY A 312 -5.13 -13.68 -30.31
CA GLY A 312 -4.55 -12.43 -29.82
C GLY A 312 -5.17 -11.92 -28.54
N ARG A 313 -5.74 -12.80 -27.69
CA ARG A 313 -6.25 -12.44 -26.36
C ARG A 313 -5.26 -12.84 -25.30
N LEU A 314 -5.00 -11.91 -24.37
CA LEU A 314 -4.17 -12.15 -23.20
C LEU A 314 -4.99 -12.78 -22.08
N GLN A 315 -4.53 -13.88 -21.53
CA GLN A 315 -4.94 -14.43 -20.24
C GLN A 315 -3.81 -14.22 -19.25
N LEU A 316 -4.09 -13.51 -18.15
CA LEU A 316 -3.12 -13.20 -17.12
C LEU A 316 -3.62 -13.71 -15.77
N TYR A 317 -2.92 -14.67 -15.19
CA TYR A 317 -3.20 -15.23 -13.87
C TYR A 317 -2.31 -14.54 -12.85
N THR A 318 -2.88 -13.89 -11.82
CA THR A 318 -2.12 -13.12 -10.82
C THR A 318 -2.89 -13.00 -9.49
N PRO A 319 -2.22 -13.02 -8.33
CA PRO A 319 -2.84 -12.83 -7.02
C PRO A 319 -3.11 -11.34 -6.75
N GLN A 320 -3.78 -10.65 -7.67
CA GLN A 320 -4.14 -9.25 -7.59
C GLN A 320 -5.32 -8.99 -6.64
N GLN A 321 -5.19 -7.97 -5.77
CA GLN A 321 -6.31 -7.52 -4.95
C GLN A 321 -7.34 -6.72 -5.76
N VAL A 322 -6.87 -5.95 -6.77
CA VAL A 322 -7.69 -5.09 -7.63
C VAL A 322 -7.40 -5.40 -9.11
N PRO A 323 -7.89 -6.52 -9.65
CA PRO A 323 -7.57 -6.96 -11.02
C PRO A 323 -7.92 -5.92 -12.10
N HIS A 324 -8.89 -5.05 -11.85
CA HIS A 324 -9.27 -4.00 -12.79
C HIS A 324 -8.19 -2.90 -12.95
N TYR A 325 -7.34 -2.68 -11.93
CA TYR A 325 -6.21 -1.77 -12.09
C TYR A 325 -5.14 -2.37 -13.00
N ALA A 326 -4.79 -3.64 -12.79
CA ALA A 326 -3.89 -4.37 -13.67
C ALA A 326 -4.43 -4.44 -15.12
N HIS A 327 -5.72 -4.73 -15.29
CA HIS A 327 -6.40 -4.78 -16.59
C HIS A 327 -6.24 -3.46 -17.36
N ARG A 328 -6.51 -2.32 -16.72
CA ARG A 328 -6.38 -1.00 -17.34
C ARG A 328 -4.93 -0.66 -17.69
N ALA A 329 -3.99 -0.96 -16.79
CA ALA A 329 -2.58 -0.70 -17.00
C ALA A 329 -2.00 -1.54 -18.13
N LEU A 330 -2.34 -2.83 -18.18
CA LEU A 330 -1.96 -3.73 -19.27
C LEU A 330 -2.45 -3.22 -20.63
N SER A 331 -3.71 -2.78 -20.71
CA SER A 331 -4.25 -2.18 -21.94
C SER A 331 -3.44 -0.98 -22.41
N THR A 332 -3.02 -0.12 -21.49
CA THR A 332 -2.21 1.07 -21.81
C THR A 332 -0.80 0.69 -22.26
N VAL A 333 -0.11 -0.17 -21.49
CA VAL A 333 1.29 -0.52 -21.73
C VAL A 333 1.46 -1.39 -22.97
N LEU A 334 0.56 -2.34 -23.19
CA LEU A 334 0.62 -3.28 -24.31
C LEU A 334 -0.04 -2.76 -25.59
N GLU A 335 -0.70 -1.60 -25.52
CA GLU A 335 -1.46 -0.99 -26.61
C GLU A 335 -2.54 -1.94 -27.19
N VAL A 336 -3.23 -2.65 -26.30
CA VAL A 336 -4.23 -3.65 -26.64
C VAL A 336 -5.58 -3.24 -26.05
N PRO A 337 -6.67 -3.34 -26.83
CA PRO A 337 -8.00 -3.06 -26.32
C PRO A 337 -8.35 -3.92 -25.09
N MET A 338 -8.98 -3.29 -24.09
CA MET A 338 -9.31 -3.96 -22.82
C MET A 338 -10.08 -5.28 -23.01
N HIS A 339 -10.97 -5.38 -24.00
CA HIS A 339 -11.74 -6.60 -24.25
C HIS A 339 -10.91 -7.80 -24.74
N GLN A 340 -9.65 -7.57 -25.12
CA GLN A 340 -8.70 -8.62 -25.48
C GLN A 340 -7.84 -9.08 -24.29
N ILE A 341 -8.04 -8.50 -23.12
CA ILE A 341 -7.28 -8.83 -21.91
C ILE A 341 -8.24 -9.43 -20.88
N ASN A 342 -7.88 -10.60 -20.36
CA ASN A 342 -8.57 -11.24 -19.26
C ASN A 342 -7.62 -11.41 -18.07
N VAL A 343 -7.84 -10.66 -17.00
CA VAL A 343 -7.09 -10.79 -15.76
C VAL A 343 -7.82 -11.76 -14.85
N ILE A 344 -7.25 -12.92 -14.65
CA ILE A 344 -7.79 -14.01 -13.84
C ILE A 344 -7.15 -13.94 -12.46
N ARG A 345 -7.95 -13.52 -11.48
CA ARG A 345 -7.51 -13.45 -10.10
C ARG A 345 -7.40 -14.86 -9.51
N THR A 346 -6.21 -15.25 -9.07
CA THR A 346 -5.99 -16.44 -8.26
C THR A 346 -6.40 -16.20 -6.80
N PHE A 347 -6.34 -17.20 -5.93
CA PHE A 347 -6.40 -16.95 -4.50
C PHE A 347 -5.23 -16.06 -4.08
N VAL A 348 -5.43 -15.23 -3.06
CA VAL A 348 -4.44 -14.28 -2.59
C VAL A 348 -3.96 -14.68 -1.21
N GLY A 349 -2.69 -15.03 -1.10
CA GLY A 349 -2.02 -15.46 0.14
C GLY A 349 -1.50 -14.31 0.99
N GLY A 350 -2.35 -13.29 1.15
CA GLY A 350 -2.06 -12.02 1.81
C GLY A 350 -1.67 -10.92 0.81
N GLY A 351 -2.08 -9.71 1.11
CA GLY A 351 -1.79 -8.54 0.27
C GLY A 351 -1.75 -7.26 1.10
N PHE A 352 -2.76 -7.02 1.96
CA PHE A 352 -2.83 -5.87 2.89
C PHE A 352 -2.64 -4.51 2.19
N GLY A 353 -3.08 -4.42 0.93
CA GLY A 353 -2.83 -3.30 0.03
C GLY A 353 -1.59 -3.47 -0.86
N GLY A 354 -0.63 -4.31 -0.50
CA GLY A 354 0.63 -4.51 -1.25
C GLY A 354 0.50 -5.24 -2.58
N LYS A 355 -0.69 -5.76 -2.92
CA LYS A 355 -1.02 -6.35 -4.22
C LYS A 355 -2.18 -5.63 -4.90
N SER A 356 -2.39 -4.36 -4.60
CA SER A 356 -3.49 -3.55 -5.17
C SER A 356 -3.10 -2.81 -6.44
N ASP A 357 -1.85 -2.40 -6.53
CA ASP A 357 -1.33 -1.69 -7.70
C ASP A 357 -1.17 -2.63 -8.89
N PRO A 358 -1.22 -2.11 -10.12
CA PRO A 358 -0.65 -2.81 -11.26
C PRO A 358 0.87 -2.85 -11.08
N PHE A 359 1.46 -4.02 -11.25
CA PHE A 359 2.91 -4.19 -11.07
C PHE A 359 3.62 -4.47 -12.39
N PRO A 360 4.85 -3.95 -12.56
CA PRO A 360 5.61 -4.10 -13.80
C PRO A 360 5.82 -5.56 -14.25
N HIS A 361 5.99 -6.51 -13.33
CA HIS A 361 6.20 -7.92 -13.68
C HIS A 361 5.03 -8.55 -14.44
N GLU A 362 3.80 -8.06 -14.21
CA GLU A 362 2.61 -8.50 -14.95
C GLU A 362 2.73 -8.12 -16.43
N MET A 363 3.27 -6.94 -16.69
CA MET A 363 3.51 -6.44 -18.04
C MET A 363 4.69 -7.15 -18.70
N CYS A 364 5.79 -7.36 -17.96
CA CYS A 364 6.95 -8.13 -18.43
C CYS A 364 6.52 -9.55 -18.88
N ALA A 365 5.74 -10.26 -18.06
CA ALA A 365 5.24 -11.59 -18.42
C ALA A 365 4.40 -11.57 -19.70
N ALA A 366 3.54 -10.56 -19.86
CA ALA A 366 2.71 -10.40 -21.04
C ALA A 366 3.53 -10.08 -22.30
N ILE A 367 4.54 -9.21 -22.20
CA ILE A 367 5.45 -8.87 -23.31
C ILE A 367 6.26 -10.10 -23.72
N LEU A 368 6.88 -10.79 -22.77
CA LEU A 368 7.67 -11.99 -23.03
C LEU A 368 6.82 -13.10 -23.65
N SER A 369 5.60 -13.30 -23.15
CA SER A 369 4.67 -14.29 -23.69
C SER A 369 4.28 -13.98 -25.14
N ARG A 370 4.08 -12.71 -25.50
CA ARG A 370 3.81 -12.28 -26.87
C ARG A 370 5.00 -12.57 -27.79
N LYS A 371 6.22 -12.23 -27.33
CA LYS A 371 7.47 -12.44 -28.12
C LYS A 371 7.79 -13.91 -28.28
N ALA A 372 7.62 -14.74 -27.25
CA ALA A 372 7.93 -16.16 -27.29
C ALA A 372 6.84 -17.03 -27.92
N GLY A 373 5.61 -16.52 -28.05
CA GLY A 373 4.45 -17.32 -28.50
C GLY A 373 4.08 -18.46 -27.53
N ARG A 374 4.48 -18.39 -26.27
CA ARG A 374 4.30 -19.42 -25.24
C ARG A 374 3.86 -18.77 -23.91
N PRO A 375 3.19 -19.53 -23.02
CA PRO A 375 2.92 -19.04 -21.68
C PRO A 375 4.22 -18.73 -20.92
N VAL A 376 4.28 -17.58 -20.25
CA VAL A 376 5.43 -17.16 -19.43
C VAL A 376 5.01 -17.02 -18.00
N ARG A 377 5.76 -17.65 -17.10
CA ARG A 377 5.62 -17.51 -15.65
C ARG A 377 6.77 -16.71 -15.06
N ILE A 378 6.44 -15.74 -14.23
CA ILE A 378 7.40 -14.97 -13.42
C ILE A 378 6.99 -15.08 -11.96
N ASN A 379 7.86 -15.65 -11.13
CA ASN A 379 7.69 -15.72 -9.68
C ASN A 379 8.81 -14.92 -9.02
N PHE A 380 8.45 -14.11 -8.03
CA PHE A 380 9.42 -13.35 -7.26
C PHE A 380 9.99 -14.15 -6.11
N THR A 381 11.27 -13.96 -5.86
CA THR A 381 11.88 -14.31 -4.59
C THR A 381 11.38 -13.38 -3.49
N ARG A 382 11.60 -13.75 -2.23
CA ARG A 382 11.26 -12.86 -1.11
C ARG A 382 12.02 -11.55 -1.16
N GLU A 383 13.27 -11.56 -1.61
CA GLU A 383 14.09 -10.39 -1.77
C GLU A 383 13.51 -9.44 -2.83
N GLU A 384 13.10 -9.97 -3.98
CA GLU A 384 12.45 -9.19 -5.02
C GLU A 384 11.14 -8.54 -4.56
N VAL A 385 10.35 -9.22 -3.72
CA VAL A 385 9.15 -8.64 -3.11
C VAL A 385 9.52 -7.42 -2.25
N TYR A 386 10.63 -7.46 -1.52
CA TYR A 386 11.09 -6.31 -0.73
C TYR A 386 11.56 -5.15 -1.60
N TRP A 387 12.13 -5.40 -2.77
CA TRP A 387 12.64 -4.35 -3.65
C TRP A 387 11.54 -3.54 -4.34
N ILE A 388 10.43 -4.17 -4.69
CA ILE A 388 9.37 -3.52 -5.48
C ILE A 388 8.11 -3.20 -4.69
N ASN A 389 8.02 -3.66 -3.46
CA ASN A 389 6.79 -3.53 -2.70
C ASN A 389 6.56 -2.08 -2.24
N ARG A 390 5.32 -1.64 -2.31
CA ARG A 390 4.84 -0.33 -1.92
C ARG A 390 4.22 -0.41 -0.55
N GLY A 391 5.04 -0.17 0.48
CA GLY A 391 4.63 -0.20 1.87
C GLY A 391 4.00 1.12 2.33
N ARG A 392 3.91 1.27 3.64
CA ARG A 392 3.55 2.54 4.26
C ARG A 392 4.69 3.53 4.09
N HIS A 393 4.35 4.75 3.67
CA HIS A 393 5.32 5.82 3.43
C HIS A 393 5.98 6.29 4.73
N PRO A 394 7.30 6.45 4.76
CA PRO A 394 7.97 7.18 5.83
C PRO A 394 7.42 8.62 5.91
N SER A 395 7.31 9.15 7.11
CA SER A 395 6.70 10.47 7.29
C SER A 395 7.36 11.24 8.42
N TYR A 396 7.48 12.55 8.24
CA TYR A 396 7.86 13.52 9.26
C TYR A 396 6.66 14.40 9.52
N ILE A 397 6.17 14.41 10.73
CA ILE A 397 4.93 15.10 11.10
C ILE A 397 5.22 16.05 12.27
N GLU A 398 4.87 17.30 12.11
CA GLU A 398 4.88 18.30 13.17
C GLU A 398 3.44 18.74 13.44
N VAL A 399 3.03 18.70 14.70
CA VAL A 399 1.69 19.12 15.13
C VAL A 399 1.81 20.15 16.22
N LYS A 400 1.08 21.25 16.07
CA LYS A 400 0.85 22.24 17.13
C LYS A 400 -0.65 22.30 17.40
N MET A 401 -1.02 22.22 18.66
CA MET A 401 -2.40 22.24 19.09
C MET A 401 -2.57 23.23 20.25
N THR A 402 -3.66 23.97 20.23
CA THR A 402 -4.05 24.88 21.30
C THR A 402 -5.45 24.55 21.79
N ALA A 403 -5.73 24.84 23.05
CA ALA A 403 -7.05 24.65 23.66
C ALA A 403 -7.47 25.87 24.50
N ASP A 404 -8.77 26.06 24.60
CA ASP A 404 -9.39 27.06 25.47
C ASP A 404 -9.55 26.56 26.93
N GLU A 405 -10.15 27.37 27.81
CA GLU A 405 -10.39 27.03 29.22
C GLU A 405 -11.31 25.82 29.40
N GLU A 406 -12.21 25.57 28.47
CA GLU A 406 -13.10 24.43 28.48
C GLU A 406 -12.48 23.17 27.82
N ALA A 407 -11.18 23.19 27.55
CA ALA A 407 -10.42 22.13 26.89
C ALA A 407 -10.91 21.80 25.46
N ARG A 408 -11.51 22.76 24.77
CA ARG A 408 -11.87 22.65 23.36
C ARG A 408 -10.69 23.05 22.50
N ILE A 409 -10.47 22.36 21.39
CA ILE A 409 -9.39 22.70 20.44
C ILE A 409 -9.72 24.06 19.83
N SER A 410 -8.84 25.04 20.08
CA SER A 410 -8.93 26.40 19.55
C SER A 410 -8.04 26.61 18.34
N GLY A 411 -6.98 25.81 18.17
CA GLY A 411 -6.09 25.83 17.02
C GLY A 411 -5.41 24.50 16.81
N PHE A 412 -5.20 24.14 15.54
CA PHE A 412 -4.59 22.88 15.14
C PHE A 412 -3.80 23.06 13.85
N ASP A 413 -2.49 23.01 13.93
CA ASP A 413 -1.56 23.11 12.81
C ASP A 413 -0.88 21.78 12.60
N ILE A 414 -0.89 21.27 11.37
CA ILE A 414 -0.15 20.08 10.97
C ILE A 414 0.72 20.40 9.77
N ASP A 415 2.01 20.12 9.90
CA ASP A 415 2.95 20.03 8.80
C ASP A 415 3.38 18.57 8.65
N ALA A 416 3.12 17.98 7.48
CA ALA A 416 3.51 16.61 7.20
C ALA A 416 4.30 16.52 5.90
N LEU A 417 5.51 15.98 6.00
CA LEU A 417 6.38 15.64 4.89
C LEU A 417 6.38 14.14 4.71
N ILE A 418 5.89 13.66 3.57
CA ILE A 418 5.75 12.24 3.25
C ILE A 418 6.76 11.86 2.18
N ASP A 419 7.53 10.81 2.46
CA ASP A 419 8.45 10.22 1.49
C ASP A 419 7.67 9.33 0.52
N GLY A 420 7.55 9.75 -0.71
CA GLY A 420 6.81 9.07 -1.77
C GLY A 420 7.60 7.96 -2.48
N GLY A 421 8.92 7.87 -2.27
CA GLY A 421 9.77 6.92 -3.01
C GLY A 421 10.01 7.31 -4.46
N GLY A 422 10.37 6.34 -5.30
CA GLY A 422 10.72 6.56 -6.72
C GLY A 422 9.54 6.85 -7.66
N PHE A 423 8.33 6.47 -7.27
CA PHE A 423 7.11 6.59 -8.08
C PHE A 423 5.90 7.02 -7.27
N ALA A 424 4.95 7.66 -7.92
CA ALA A 424 3.79 8.27 -7.29
C ALA A 424 2.81 7.27 -6.65
N SER A 425 2.51 6.16 -7.33
CA SER A 425 1.61 5.11 -6.85
C SER A 425 0.35 5.66 -6.14
N PHE A 426 0.05 5.20 -4.92
CA PHE A 426 -0.98 5.71 -4.03
C PHE A 426 -0.56 6.92 -3.17
N GLY A 427 0.64 7.46 -3.34
CA GLY A 427 1.14 8.57 -2.52
C GLY A 427 0.19 9.77 -2.47
N HIS A 428 -0.43 10.14 -3.59
CA HIS A 428 -1.46 11.20 -3.63
C HIS A 428 -2.66 10.88 -2.71
N VAL A 429 -3.15 9.65 -2.73
CA VAL A 429 -4.29 9.24 -1.89
C VAL A 429 -3.89 9.26 -0.42
N THR A 430 -2.69 8.75 -0.10
CA THR A 430 -2.16 8.77 1.26
C THR A 430 -2.09 10.20 1.80
N SER A 431 -1.66 11.16 0.98
CA SER A 431 -1.58 12.56 1.38
C SER A 431 -2.95 13.15 1.72
N TYR A 432 -3.97 12.89 0.92
CA TYR A 432 -5.33 13.34 1.19
C TYR A 432 -5.93 12.67 2.44
N TYR A 433 -5.69 11.37 2.62
CA TYR A 433 -6.16 10.66 3.81
C TYR A 433 -5.53 11.19 5.08
N ASN A 434 -4.25 11.52 5.09
CA ASN A 434 -3.60 12.12 6.24
C ASN A 434 -4.28 13.43 6.64
N GLY A 435 -4.62 14.30 5.68
CA GLY A 435 -5.35 15.53 5.92
C GLY A 435 -6.76 15.29 6.45
N VAL A 436 -7.54 14.49 5.74
CA VAL A 436 -8.96 14.24 6.08
C VAL A 436 -9.10 13.51 7.41
N LEU A 437 -8.28 12.46 7.67
CA LEU A 437 -8.39 11.69 8.90
C LEU A 437 -7.88 12.46 10.13
N ALA A 438 -6.96 13.41 9.95
CA ALA A 438 -6.52 14.27 11.04
C ALA A 438 -7.59 15.29 11.45
N THR A 439 -8.48 15.67 10.54
CA THR A 439 -9.49 16.71 10.78
C THR A 439 -10.88 16.15 11.07
N ALA A 440 -11.26 15.03 10.46
CA ALA A 440 -12.59 14.46 10.54
C ALA A 440 -13.13 14.16 11.96
N PRO A 441 -12.32 13.76 12.97
CA PRO A 441 -12.83 13.48 14.31
C PRO A 441 -13.11 14.74 15.15
N TYR A 442 -12.74 15.92 14.66
CA TYR A 442 -12.86 17.16 15.41
C TYR A 442 -13.90 18.11 14.81
N GLU A 443 -14.59 18.83 15.67
CA GLU A 443 -15.42 19.95 15.27
C GLU A 443 -14.49 21.16 15.02
N LEU A 444 -14.28 21.44 13.75
CA LEU A 444 -13.40 22.49 13.28
C LEU A 444 -14.29 23.62 12.76
N GLY A 445 -14.36 24.68 13.50
CA GLY A 445 -15.21 25.85 13.38
C GLY A 445 -15.58 26.40 12.03
#